data_5ac79011ad51af1c9cfbc621b2db7094
#
_entry.id   5ac79011ad51af1c9cfbc621b2db7094
#
_cell.length_a   1.000
_cell.length_b   1.000
_cell.length_c   1.000
_cell.angle_alpha   90.00
_cell.angle_beta   90.00
_cell.angle_gamma   90.00
#
_symmetry.space_group_name_H-M   'P 1'
#
loop_
_entity.id
_entity.type
_entity.pdbx_description
1 polymer ?
#
loop_
_entity_poly.entity_id
_entity_poly.type
_entity_poly.pdbx_seq_one_letter_code
_entity_poly.pdbx_strand_id
1 'polypeptide(L)'
;MLTFLATVFAVSLVTTSVHAEQYYSWQMENFAINAPLGGLKGNAQRGRQVAIDAHKGSCLTCHEMPIPEEPFHGNIGPSLIGVATRLTEGQLRLRVVDEKQINPETIMPGYYRHPRHFTLVSDDYEGKTFLTAQEVEDVVTYLLTLK
;
A
#
# COMPACT_ATOMS: atom_id res chain seq x y z
N MET A 1 51.41 -47.59 -1.45
CA MET A 1 50.97 -46.47 -0.62
C MET A 1 49.99 -45.61 -1.48
N LEU A 2 48.68 -45.75 -1.28
CA LEU A 2 47.64 -44.96 -1.99
C LEU A 2 47.25 -43.84 -1.05
N THR A 3 47.52 -42.60 -1.44
CA THR A 3 47.11 -41.39 -0.71
C THR A 3 45.73 -40.97 -1.20
N PHE A 4 44.69 -41.11 -0.34
CA PHE A 4 43.35 -40.58 -0.59
C PHE A 4 43.34 -39.07 -0.29
N LEU A 5 43.15 -38.24 -1.31
CA LEU A 5 42.82 -36.81 -1.14
C LEU A 5 41.32 -36.66 -0.83
N ALA A 6 41.01 -36.28 0.38
CA ALA A 6 39.63 -35.92 0.76
C ALA A 6 39.33 -34.49 0.35
N THR A 7 38.47 -34.30 -0.63
CA THR A 7 37.98 -32.98 -1.05
C THR A 7 36.84 -32.57 -0.12
N VAL A 8 37.07 -31.56 0.71
CA VAL A 8 36.05 -30.96 1.56
C VAL A 8 35.25 -29.96 0.74
N PHE A 9 33.96 -30.26 0.47
CA PHE A 9 33.03 -29.32 -0.13
C PHE A 9 32.49 -28.41 0.97
N ALA A 10 32.86 -27.14 0.93
CA ALA A 10 32.25 -26.12 1.78
C ALA A 10 30.86 -25.72 1.23
N VAL A 11 29.80 -26.13 1.91
CA VAL A 11 28.44 -25.70 1.60
C VAL A 11 28.21 -24.32 2.25
N SER A 12 28.19 -23.28 1.43
CA SER A 12 27.80 -21.91 1.88
C SER A 12 26.31 -21.86 2.09
N LEU A 13 25.86 -21.80 3.34
CA LEU A 13 24.48 -21.50 3.71
C LEU A 13 24.17 -20.00 3.43
N VAL A 14 23.46 -19.74 2.37
CA VAL A 14 22.89 -18.41 2.12
C VAL A 14 21.66 -18.23 3.03
N THR A 15 21.83 -17.50 4.13
CA THR A 15 20.72 -17.11 5.00
C THR A 15 19.97 -15.96 4.34
N THR A 16 18.81 -16.23 3.75
CA THR A 16 17.85 -15.19 3.33
C THR A 16 17.21 -14.62 4.57
N SER A 17 17.58 -13.39 4.93
CA SER A 17 16.90 -12.64 5.98
C SER A 17 15.51 -12.26 5.46
N VAL A 18 14.44 -12.86 6.00
CA VAL A 18 13.08 -12.37 5.83
C VAL A 18 12.98 -11.10 6.66
N HIS A 19 13.09 -9.94 6.00
CA HIS A 19 12.83 -8.67 6.66
C HIS A 19 11.31 -8.56 6.83
N ALA A 20 10.85 -8.56 8.07
CA ALA A 20 9.49 -8.11 8.39
C ALA A 20 9.35 -6.66 7.88
N GLU A 21 8.25 -6.38 7.19
CA GLU A 21 8.02 -5.06 6.65
C GLU A 21 7.96 -4.02 7.77
N GLN A 22 8.74 -2.94 7.64
CA GLN A 22 8.82 -1.90 8.65
C GLN A 22 7.57 -1.03 8.61
N TYR A 23 6.84 -0.96 9.75
CA TYR A 23 5.78 0.01 9.93
C TYR A 23 6.35 1.39 10.27
N TYR A 24 5.98 2.42 9.50
CA TYR A 24 6.29 3.81 9.78
C TYR A 24 5.09 4.49 10.43
N SER A 25 5.30 5.06 11.62
CA SER A 25 4.27 5.89 12.28
C SER A 25 4.02 7.17 11.49
N TRP A 26 2.79 7.65 11.55
CA TRP A 26 2.36 8.87 10.87
C TRP A 26 1.57 9.77 11.82
N GLN A 27 1.46 11.04 11.48
CA GLN A 27 0.69 12.04 12.21
C GLN A 27 -0.23 12.78 11.25
N MET A 28 -1.44 13.06 11.70
CA MET A 28 -2.42 13.86 10.97
C MET A 28 -2.39 15.29 11.48
N GLU A 29 -2.30 16.23 10.54
CA GLU A 29 -2.44 17.66 10.80
C GLU A 29 -3.41 18.27 9.78
N ASN A 30 -4.43 18.98 10.25
CA ASN A 30 -5.43 19.60 9.38
C ASN A 30 -6.04 18.63 8.35
N PHE A 31 -6.40 17.45 8.78
CA PHE A 31 -6.95 16.37 7.93
C PHE A 31 -6.04 15.98 6.77
N ALA A 32 -4.73 15.96 7.00
CA ALA A 32 -3.71 15.53 6.04
C ALA A 32 -2.55 14.82 6.74
N ILE A 33 -1.88 13.90 6.04
CA ILE A 33 -0.56 13.37 6.39
C ILE A 33 0.44 14.03 5.45
N ASN A 34 1.08 15.12 5.91
CA ASN A 34 1.91 15.96 5.05
C ASN A 34 3.25 15.33 4.70
N ALA A 35 3.84 14.54 5.61
CA ALA A 35 5.10 13.85 5.35
C ALA A 35 4.84 12.48 4.70
N PRO A 36 5.63 12.08 3.67
CA PRO A 36 5.59 10.74 3.13
C PRO A 36 5.96 9.70 4.20
N LEU A 37 5.30 8.53 4.17
CA LEU A 37 5.59 7.42 5.08
C LEU A 37 7.06 7.01 4.94
N GLY A 38 7.81 7.07 6.05
CA GLY A 38 9.23 6.75 6.06
C GLY A 38 10.11 7.62 5.14
N GLY A 39 9.62 8.75 4.65
CA GLY A 39 10.32 9.58 3.65
C GLY A 39 10.42 8.94 2.27
N LEU A 40 9.61 7.92 1.99
CA LEU A 40 9.64 7.17 0.74
C LEU A 40 9.14 8.00 -0.44
N LYS A 41 9.67 7.69 -1.64
CA LYS A 41 9.22 8.30 -2.90
C LYS A 41 8.30 7.34 -3.63
N GLY A 42 7.10 7.80 -3.98
CA GLY A 42 6.14 7.05 -4.76
C GLY A 42 6.49 6.98 -6.25
N ASN A 43 5.91 5.98 -6.92
CA ASN A 43 5.98 5.80 -8.37
C ASN A 43 4.56 5.60 -8.92
N ALA A 44 4.12 6.49 -9.80
CA ALA A 44 2.76 6.48 -10.34
C ALA A 44 2.40 5.19 -11.11
N GLN A 45 3.36 4.60 -11.84
CA GLN A 45 3.12 3.38 -12.60
C GLN A 45 2.88 2.18 -11.66
N ARG A 46 3.69 2.03 -10.61
CA ARG A 46 3.46 1.00 -9.59
C ARG A 46 2.17 1.28 -8.82
N GLY A 47 1.90 2.54 -8.48
CA GLY A 47 0.67 2.92 -7.78
C GLY A 47 -0.59 2.57 -8.57
N ARG A 48 -0.56 2.76 -9.89
CA ARG A 48 -1.64 2.32 -10.77
C ARG A 48 -1.84 0.79 -10.71
N GLN A 49 -0.76 0.02 -10.72
CA GLN A 49 -0.83 -1.44 -10.61
C GLN A 49 -1.42 -1.87 -9.27
N VAL A 50 -0.99 -1.25 -8.15
CA VAL A 50 -1.56 -1.51 -6.82
C VAL A 50 -3.05 -1.17 -6.78
N ALA A 51 -3.46 -0.06 -7.39
CA ALA A 51 -4.85 0.39 -7.38
C ALA A 51 -5.82 -0.56 -8.11
N ILE A 52 -5.36 -1.27 -9.14
CA ILE A 52 -6.17 -2.24 -9.91
C ILE A 52 -6.05 -3.67 -9.38
N ASP A 53 -5.01 -4.01 -8.64
CA ASP A 53 -4.78 -5.36 -8.13
C ASP A 53 -5.83 -5.72 -7.07
N ALA A 54 -6.65 -6.74 -7.37
CA ALA A 54 -7.71 -7.24 -6.49
C ALA A 54 -7.19 -7.80 -5.15
N HIS A 55 -5.91 -8.20 -5.08
CA HIS A 55 -5.27 -8.71 -3.87
C HIS A 55 -4.54 -7.62 -3.06
N LYS A 56 -4.61 -6.35 -3.52
CA LYS A 56 -3.95 -5.19 -2.88
C LYS A 56 -4.92 -4.04 -2.65
N GLY A 57 -4.77 -2.96 -3.41
CA GLY A 57 -5.59 -1.77 -3.25
C GLY A 57 -7.04 -1.98 -3.65
N SER A 58 -7.25 -2.70 -4.76
CA SER A 58 -8.59 -3.00 -5.30
C SER A 58 -9.51 -1.76 -5.38
N CYS A 59 -8.94 -0.59 -5.68
CA CYS A 59 -9.66 0.70 -5.66
C CYS A 59 -10.82 0.70 -6.65
N LEU A 60 -10.67 0.01 -7.79
CA LEU A 60 -11.71 -0.14 -8.82
C LEU A 60 -12.97 -0.83 -8.33
N THR A 61 -12.90 -1.67 -7.30
CA THR A 61 -14.06 -2.33 -6.72
C THR A 61 -15.09 -1.32 -6.19
N CYS A 62 -14.62 -0.16 -5.74
CA CYS A 62 -15.47 0.86 -5.14
C CYS A 62 -15.50 2.18 -5.91
N HIS A 63 -14.45 2.51 -6.67
CA HIS A 63 -14.27 3.81 -7.30
C HIS A 63 -14.19 3.73 -8.82
N GLU A 64 -14.83 4.67 -9.48
CA GLU A 64 -14.57 4.94 -10.88
C GLU A 64 -13.18 5.60 -11.04
N MET A 65 -12.38 5.12 -12.00
CA MET A 65 -11.04 5.62 -12.30
C MET A 65 -10.82 5.73 -13.83
N PRO A 66 -9.91 6.57 -14.31
CA PRO A 66 -9.63 6.69 -15.76
C PRO A 66 -8.74 5.53 -16.24
N ILE A 67 -9.27 4.31 -16.20
CA ILE A 67 -8.60 3.05 -16.56
C ILE A 67 -9.49 2.31 -17.58
N PRO A 68 -9.48 2.71 -18.85
CA PRO A 68 -10.45 2.23 -19.84
C PRO A 68 -10.30 0.74 -20.22
N GLU A 69 -9.16 0.12 -19.94
CA GLU A 69 -8.94 -1.31 -20.13
C GLU A 69 -9.62 -2.19 -19.08
N GLU A 70 -10.00 -1.61 -17.94
CA GLU A 70 -10.76 -2.30 -16.90
C GLU A 70 -12.26 -2.02 -17.12
N PRO A 71 -13.07 -3.02 -17.48
CA PRO A 71 -14.44 -2.77 -17.90
C PRO A 71 -15.42 -2.50 -16.75
N PHE A 72 -15.03 -2.83 -15.51
CA PHE A 72 -15.92 -2.76 -14.37
C PHE A 72 -15.33 -1.87 -13.27
N HIS A 73 -15.99 -0.74 -13.05
CA HIS A 73 -15.66 0.18 -11.96
C HIS A 73 -16.83 0.25 -10.98
N GLY A 74 -16.52 0.20 -9.68
CA GLY A 74 -17.51 0.40 -8.64
C GLY A 74 -17.99 1.85 -8.57
N ASN A 75 -19.15 2.02 -7.95
CA ASN A 75 -19.79 3.33 -7.73
C ASN A 75 -20.15 3.54 -6.24
N ILE A 76 -19.59 2.73 -5.35
CA ILE A 76 -19.80 2.83 -3.90
C ILE A 76 -19.07 4.05 -3.34
N GLY A 77 -17.83 4.26 -3.77
CA GLY A 77 -17.03 5.43 -3.47
C GLY A 77 -17.16 6.51 -4.55
N PRO A 78 -16.76 7.76 -4.25
CA PRO A 78 -16.76 8.83 -5.24
C PRO A 78 -15.79 8.54 -6.38
N SER A 79 -16.08 9.08 -7.58
CA SER A 79 -15.17 9.00 -8.72
C SER A 79 -13.82 9.63 -8.38
N LEU A 80 -12.73 8.93 -8.71
CA LEU A 80 -11.36 9.40 -8.57
C LEU A 80 -10.86 10.16 -9.81
N ILE A 81 -11.67 10.27 -10.86
CA ILE A 81 -11.37 11.13 -12.01
C ILE A 81 -11.24 12.57 -11.51
N GLY A 82 -10.13 13.23 -11.82
CA GLY A 82 -9.86 14.60 -11.38
C GLY A 82 -9.63 14.76 -9.87
N VAL A 83 -9.34 13.70 -9.12
CA VAL A 83 -9.18 13.76 -7.65
C VAL A 83 -8.05 14.70 -7.22
N ALA A 84 -6.97 14.80 -8.01
CA ALA A 84 -5.85 15.68 -7.75
C ALA A 84 -6.16 17.18 -7.86
N THR A 85 -7.33 17.55 -8.43
CA THR A 85 -7.80 18.94 -8.43
C THR A 85 -8.60 19.29 -7.18
N ARG A 86 -9.05 18.27 -6.42
CA ARG A 86 -9.91 18.44 -5.23
C ARG A 86 -9.18 18.21 -3.92
N LEU A 87 -8.12 17.41 -3.91
CA LEU A 87 -7.40 17.01 -2.71
C LEU A 87 -5.89 17.22 -2.90
N THR A 88 -5.26 17.68 -1.83
CA THR A 88 -3.80 17.77 -1.75
C THR A 88 -3.17 16.38 -1.57
N GLU A 89 -1.87 16.26 -1.78
CA GLU A 89 -1.11 15.03 -1.56
C GLU A 89 -1.30 14.46 -0.15
N GLY A 90 -1.17 15.32 0.87
CA GLY A 90 -1.35 14.88 2.26
C GLY A 90 -2.78 14.42 2.58
N GLN A 91 -3.78 15.05 1.95
CA GLN A 91 -5.18 14.63 2.09
C GLN A 91 -5.44 13.29 1.39
N LEU A 92 -4.88 13.07 0.21
CA LEU A 92 -4.94 11.78 -0.48
C LEU A 92 -4.27 10.68 0.35
N ARG A 93 -3.08 10.98 0.88
CA ARG A 93 -2.35 10.05 1.75
C ARG A 93 -3.16 9.63 2.96
N LEU A 94 -3.78 10.59 3.66
CA LEU A 94 -4.61 10.28 4.83
C LEU A 94 -5.78 9.35 4.47
N ARG A 95 -6.46 9.59 3.34
CA ARG A 95 -7.58 8.75 2.91
C ARG A 95 -7.16 7.33 2.59
N VAL A 96 -6.02 7.15 1.94
CA VAL A 96 -5.47 5.81 1.67
C VAL A 96 -5.00 5.14 2.95
N VAL A 97 -4.33 5.87 3.83
CA VAL A 97 -3.83 5.34 5.10
C VAL A 97 -4.98 4.90 6.00
N ASP A 98 -5.93 5.81 6.29
CA ASP A 98 -7.08 5.52 7.15
C ASP A 98 -8.21 6.56 7.00
N GLU A 99 -9.13 6.34 6.06
CA GLU A 99 -10.29 7.23 5.85
C GLU A 99 -11.17 7.37 7.10
N LYS A 100 -11.13 6.42 8.04
CA LYS A 100 -11.90 6.51 9.30
C LYS A 100 -11.49 7.67 10.18
N GLN A 101 -10.32 8.26 9.96
CA GLN A 101 -9.90 9.50 10.64
C GLN A 101 -10.74 10.71 10.22
N ILE A 102 -11.39 10.65 9.06
CA ILE A 102 -12.22 11.72 8.50
C ILE A 102 -13.70 11.34 8.62
N ASN A 103 -14.04 10.13 8.20
CA ASN A 103 -15.39 9.58 8.25
C ASN A 103 -15.39 8.24 9.00
N PRO A 104 -15.74 8.20 10.29
CA PRO A 104 -15.76 6.97 11.08
C PRO A 104 -16.70 5.87 10.52
N GLU A 105 -17.75 6.28 9.79
CA GLU A 105 -18.76 5.37 9.21
C GLU A 105 -18.36 4.83 7.83
N THR A 106 -17.19 5.22 7.31
CA THR A 106 -16.75 4.75 5.99
C THR A 106 -16.56 3.23 5.95
N ILE A 107 -16.94 2.63 4.83
CA ILE A 107 -16.62 1.23 4.50
C ILE A 107 -15.25 1.09 3.81
N MET A 108 -14.64 2.22 3.40
CA MET A 108 -13.28 2.19 2.82
C MET A 108 -12.30 1.63 3.86
N PRO A 109 -11.52 0.59 3.53
CA PRO A 109 -10.53 0.06 4.46
C PRO A 109 -9.46 1.09 4.76
N GLY A 110 -8.90 1.05 5.97
CA GLY A 110 -7.65 1.74 6.27
C GLY A 110 -6.49 0.86 5.80
N TYR A 111 -5.91 1.18 4.66
CA TYR A 111 -4.90 0.33 4.02
C TYR A 111 -3.56 0.28 4.76
N TYR A 112 -3.28 1.29 5.61
CA TYR A 112 -2.03 1.35 6.37
C TYR A 112 -2.27 1.65 7.87
N ARG A 113 -3.33 1.08 8.43
CA ARG A 113 -3.54 1.11 9.88
C ARG A 113 -2.57 0.16 10.57
N HIS A 114 -2.13 0.53 11.78
CA HIS A 114 -1.26 -0.36 12.55
C HIS A 114 -1.97 -1.71 12.81
N PRO A 115 -1.31 -2.86 12.58
CA PRO A 115 -1.93 -4.20 12.68
C PRO A 115 -2.67 -4.47 13.99
N ARG A 116 -2.18 -3.96 15.11
CA ARG A 116 -2.86 -4.09 16.43
C ARG A 116 -4.28 -3.52 16.49
N HIS A 117 -4.68 -2.71 15.51
CA HIS A 117 -6.01 -2.10 15.44
C HIS A 117 -7.01 -2.99 14.66
N PHE A 118 -6.57 -4.10 14.13
CA PHE A 118 -7.42 -5.09 13.50
C PHE A 118 -7.73 -6.21 14.50
N THR A 119 -9.01 -6.56 14.62
CA THR A 119 -9.47 -7.64 15.50
C THR A 119 -9.80 -8.93 14.76
N LEU A 120 -10.12 -8.79 13.45
CA LEU A 120 -10.46 -9.90 12.58
C LEU A 120 -9.90 -9.63 11.19
N VAL A 121 -8.88 -10.36 10.81
CA VAL A 121 -8.27 -10.36 9.48
C VAL A 121 -8.02 -11.82 9.06
N SER A 122 -7.87 -12.07 7.76
CA SER A 122 -7.39 -13.37 7.30
C SER A 122 -5.93 -13.56 7.69
N ASP A 123 -5.50 -14.81 7.77
CA ASP A 123 -4.13 -15.20 8.15
C ASP A 123 -3.06 -14.51 7.31
N ASP A 124 -3.37 -14.20 6.05
CA ASP A 124 -2.46 -13.49 5.14
C ASP A 124 -2.11 -12.06 5.60
N TYR A 125 -2.99 -11.44 6.39
CA TYR A 125 -2.84 -10.06 6.90
C TYR A 125 -2.55 -10.00 8.40
N GLU A 126 -2.42 -11.15 9.08
CA GLU A 126 -2.11 -11.15 10.50
C GLU A 126 -0.75 -10.47 10.76
N GLY A 127 -0.76 -9.45 11.61
CA GLY A 127 0.44 -8.67 11.95
C GLY A 127 0.94 -7.73 10.84
N LYS A 128 0.18 -7.55 9.74
CA LYS A 128 0.57 -6.71 8.59
C LYS A 128 -0.45 -5.60 8.33
N THR A 129 -0.03 -4.60 7.56
CA THR A 129 -0.92 -3.63 6.91
C THR A 129 -1.45 -4.22 5.60
N PHE A 130 -2.58 -3.72 5.07
CA PHE A 130 -3.09 -4.17 3.77
C PHE A 130 -2.18 -3.73 2.60
N LEU A 131 -1.62 -2.54 2.70
CA LEU A 131 -0.58 -2.06 1.79
C LEU A 131 0.69 -1.77 2.58
N THR A 132 1.83 -1.94 1.93
CA THR A 132 3.11 -1.49 2.44
C THR A 132 3.20 0.04 2.43
N ALA A 133 4.11 0.63 3.19
CA ALA A 133 4.35 2.08 3.13
C ALA A 133 4.72 2.54 1.72
N GLN A 134 5.52 1.74 0.99
CA GLN A 134 5.91 2.05 -0.38
C GLN A 134 4.70 2.01 -1.32
N GLU A 135 3.82 1.04 -1.18
CA GLU A 135 2.60 0.93 -1.99
C GLU A 135 1.64 2.08 -1.72
N VAL A 136 1.52 2.55 -0.48
CA VAL A 136 0.75 3.76 -0.16
C VAL A 136 1.31 4.97 -0.92
N GLU A 137 2.61 5.21 -0.84
CA GLU A 137 3.24 6.35 -1.53
C GLU A 137 3.13 6.23 -3.06
N ASP A 138 3.24 5.01 -3.60
CA ASP A 138 3.04 4.72 -5.02
C ASP A 138 1.59 5.06 -5.45
N VAL A 139 0.58 4.62 -4.69
CA VAL A 139 -0.84 4.93 -4.95
C VAL A 139 -1.10 6.43 -4.85
N VAL A 140 -0.61 7.11 -3.81
CA VAL A 140 -0.76 8.57 -3.67
C VAL A 140 -0.16 9.30 -4.86
N THR A 141 1.04 8.90 -5.30
CA THR A 141 1.70 9.48 -6.47
C THR A 141 0.89 9.24 -7.75
N TYR A 142 0.27 8.07 -7.90
CA TYR A 142 -0.63 7.80 -9.02
C TYR A 142 -1.88 8.69 -8.96
N LEU A 143 -2.55 8.78 -7.81
CA LEU A 143 -3.74 9.62 -7.65
C LEU A 143 -3.47 11.09 -7.97
N LEU A 144 -2.28 11.60 -7.70
CA LEU A 144 -1.85 12.95 -8.07
C LEU A 144 -1.76 13.18 -9.59
N THR A 145 -1.70 12.12 -10.40
CA THR A 145 -1.74 12.24 -11.87
C THR A 145 -3.17 12.41 -12.40
N LEU A 146 -4.18 12.12 -11.61
CA LEU A 146 -5.60 12.15 -12.00
C LEU A 146 -6.18 13.58 -11.87
N LYS A 147 -5.92 14.39 -12.87
CA LYS A 147 -6.34 15.81 -12.98
C LYS A 147 -7.57 15.96 -13.85
#